data_259823944b0008bb907616a749137b93
#
_entry.id   259823944b0008bb907616a749137b93
#
_cell.length_a   1.000
_cell.length_b   1.000
_cell.length_c   1.000
_cell.angle_alpha   90.00
_cell.angle_beta   90.00
_cell.angle_gamma   90.00
#
_symmetry.space_group_name_H-M   'P 1'
#
loop_
_entity.id
_entity.type
_entity.pdbx_description
1 polymer ?
#
loop_
_entity_poly.entity_id
_entity_poly.type
_entity_poly.pdbx_seq_one_letter_code
_entity_poly.pdbx_strand_id
1 'polypeptide(L)'
;MSAMATTTGSTAEEDGSPHWRRNLLVCVFGSFTTIVAMTLLLPFLPLYVEQLGVSDHAAIAQWSGAAFGATFLSAALVAPLWGRLADRYGRKLMLIRASLGMAVAMSLTGMVQDVYQLVGLRLLAGFLGGYASGSFVLVATQTPKARTAWALGTLSSGIMAGNLAGPLLGGFMPQWIGIRATFLAAGAVIFVAFLATMVLIREEKRPSDATKQKGSGGFAAVPNKGPLLAMLVTGMLLMLANMSIEPIISLYVAQLVADPAQVTVVAGFVMSAAALGSILSASRLGRLADRVGHWKVIIGCLSVSAVLLIPQAFVSSGWQLVALRFLMGLSLGGLLPCVASVIRHNVPDRVAGTMLGYSTSAQYAGQVVGPLLGGFVGGHFGMRAVFVGTAVLMAAGAAYNWAVKPRN
;
A
#
# COMPACT_ATOMS: atom_id res chain seq x y z
N MET A 1 -37.07 39.46 -36.35
CA MET A 1 -36.63 39.60 -34.95
C MET A 1 -36.53 38.20 -34.39
N SER A 2 -35.35 37.60 -34.46
CA SER A 2 -35.10 36.24 -33.98
C SER A 2 -34.44 36.34 -32.61
N ALA A 3 -35.09 35.80 -31.59
CA ALA A 3 -34.60 35.81 -30.22
C ALA A 3 -33.46 34.81 -30.07
N MET A 4 -32.33 35.35 -29.69
CA MET A 4 -31.12 34.63 -29.34
C MET A 4 -31.33 33.98 -27.94
N ALA A 5 -31.64 32.68 -27.91
CA ALA A 5 -31.69 31.91 -26.68
C ALA A 5 -30.23 31.67 -26.21
N THR A 6 -29.81 32.42 -25.24
CA THR A 6 -28.52 32.25 -24.55
C THR A 6 -28.49 30.93 -23.79
N THR A 7 -27.68 30.01 -24.27
CA THR A 7 -27.29 28.76 -23.58
C THR A 7 -26.36 29.10 -22.40
N THR A 8 -26.92 29.35 -21.24
CA THR A 8 -26.18 29.54 -19.95
C THR A 8 -26.15 28.26 -19.09
N GLY A 9 -26.21 27.08 -19.74
CA GLY A 9 -26.31 25.81 -19.01
C GLY A 9 -25.01 24.96 -18.92
N SER A 10 -23.91 25.34 -19.57
CA SER A 10 -22.76 24.41 -19.76
C SER A 10 -21.51 24.68 -18.94
N THR A 11 -21.40 25.82 -18.25
CA THR A 11 -20.14 26.18 -17.54
C THR A 11 -20.03 25.68 -16.09
N ALA A 12 -21.14 25.30 -15.46
CA ALA A 12 -21.13 24.84 -14.06
C ALA A 12 -20.68 23.36 -13.89
N GLU A 13 -20.74 22.55 -14.94
CA GLU A 13 -20.30 21.14 -14.89
C GLU A 13 -18.78 20.95 -15.12
N GLU A 14 -18.09 21.94 -15.69
CA GLU A 14 -16.65 21.88 -15.95
C GLU A 14 -15.80 22.37 -14.75
N ASP A 15 -16.35 23.20 -13.88
CA ASP A 15 -15.66 23.70 -12.69
C ASP A 15 -15.88 22.77 -11.50
N GLY A 16 -14.77 22.16 -11.00
CA GLY A 16 -14.77 21.40 -9.75
C GLY A 16 -15.16 22.26 -8.55
N SER A 17 -15.23 21.67 -7.35
CA SER A 17 -15.53 22.42 -6.12
C SER A 17 -14.59 23.61 -5.95
N PRO A 18 -15.05 24.83 -5.56
CA PRO A 18 -14.18 25.98 -5.31
C PRO A 18 -13.14 25.70 -4.23
N HIS A 19 -13.34 24.66 -3.42
CA HIS A 19 -12.45 24.27 -2.33
C HIS A 19 -11.47 23.13 -2.69
N TRP A 20 -11.41 22.67 -3.94
CA TRP A 20 -10.68 21.47 -4.34
C TRP A 20 -9.17 21.52 -3.99
N ARG A 21 -8.50 22.68 -4.13
CA ARG A 21 -7.07 22.82 -3.79
C ARG A 21 -6.82 22.60 -2.30
N ARG A 22 -7.65 23.18 -1.44
CA ARG A 22 -7.56 23.01 0.01
C ARG A 22 -7.87 21.55 0.40
N ASN A 23 -8.92 20.99 -0.18
CA ASN A 23 -9.25 19.58 0.03
C ASN A 23 -8.10 18.67 -0.38
N LEU A 24 -7.46 18.93 -1.54
CA LEU A 24 -6.28 18.18 -2.00
C LEU A 24 -5.13 18.26 -0.99
N LEU A 25 -4.76 19.44 -0.50
CA LEU A 25 -3.66 19.59 0.46
C LEU A 25 -3.93 18.83 1.75
N VAL A 26 -5.14 18.90 2.29
CA VAL A 26 -5.53 18.16 3.50
C VAL A 26 -5.51 16.65 3.24
N CYS A 27 -6.00 16.19 2.08
CA CYS A 27 -5.96 14.79 1.70
C CYS A 27 -4.52 14.28 1.52
N VAL A 28 -3.62 15.07 0.95
CA VAL A 28 -2.19 14.74 0.82
C VAL A 28 -1.55 14.62 2.21
N PHE A 29 -1.75 15.61 3.08
CA PHE A 29 -1.23 15.58 4.45
C PHE A 29 -1.77 14.40 5.25
N GLY A 30 -3.08 14.18 5.25
CA GLY A 30 -3.69 13.07 5.97
C GLY A 30 -3.31 11.69 5.42
N SER A 31 -3.16 11.56 4.10
CA SER A 31 -2.67 10.30 3.50
C SER A 31 -1.20 10.08 3.81
N PHE A 32 -0.36 11.11 3.74
CA PHE A 32 1.05 11.03 4.13
C PHE A 32 1.19 10.58 5.58
N THR A 33 0.53 11.23 6.53
CA THR A 33 0.64 10.94 7.97
C THR A 33 0.11 9.55 8.33
N THR A 34 -1.01 9.12 7.72
CA THR A 34 -1.55 7.77 7.96
C THR A 34 -0.65 6.68 7.38
N ILE A 35 -0.05 6.88 6.21
CA ILE A 35 0.90 5.93 5.62
C ILE A 35 2.20 5.91 6.43
N VAL A 36 2.75 7.06 6.83
CA VAL A 36 3.89 7.12 7.76
C VAL A 36 3.61 6.28 9.00
N ALA A 37 2.47 6.46 9.66
CA ALA A 37 2.11 5.73 10.86
C ALA A 37 1.96 4.21 10.64
N MET A 38 1.49 3.78 9.48
CA MET A 38 1.40 2.36 9.14
C MET A 38 2.77 1.72 8.92
N THR A 39 3.70 2.44 8.30
CA THR A 39 4.99 1.90 7.88
C THR A 39 6.11 2.12 8.89
N LEU A 40 5.98 3.13 9.77
CA LEU A 40 6.98 3.41 10.81
C LEU A 40 7.16 2.25 11.81
N LEU A 41 6.12 1.43 12.00
CA LEU A 41 6.15 0.27 12.88
C LEU A 41 7.14 -0.81 12.41
N LEU A 42 7.29 -0.97 11.09
CA LEU A 42 7.97 -2.10 10.47
C LEU A 42 9.42 -2.31 10.94
N PRO A 43 10.28 -1.27 11.06
CA PRO A 43 11.68 -1.45 11.49
C PRO A 43 11.84 -1.96 12.92
N PHE A 44 10.86 -1.73 13.78
CA PHE A 44 10.95 -2.09 15.20
C PHE A 44 9.86 -3.07 15.66
N LEU A 45 9.01 -3.57 14.76
CA LEU A 45 7.90 -4.47 15.13
C LEU A 45 8.37 -5.72 15.87
N PRO A 46 9.40 -6.48 15.43
CA PRO A 46 9.89 -7.64 16.16
C PRO A 46 10.45 -7.27 17.55
N LEU A 47 11.17 -6.17 17.66
CA LEU A 47 11.69 -5.68 18.95
C LEU A 47 10.54 -5.31 19.90
N TYR A 48 9.45 -4.76 19.37
CA TYR A 48 8.28 -4.46 20.19
C TYR A 48 7.58 -5.74 20.66
N VAL A 49 7.45 -6.75 19.80
CA VAL A 49 6.92 -8.07 20.17
C VAL A 49 7.75 -8.72 21.28
N GLU A 50 9.07 -8.61 21.20
CA GLU A 50 9.99 -9.08 22.24
C GLU A 50 9.76 -8.33 23.57
N GLN A 51 9.63 -7.01 23.55
CA GLN A 51 9.32 -6.19 24.74
C GLN A 51 7.96 -6.53 25.38
N LEU A 52 7.03 -7.10 24.61
CA LEU A 52 5.73 -7.57 25.10
C LEU A 52 5.77 -8.99 25.70
N GLY A 53 6.99 -9.53 25.94
CA GLY A 53 7.22 -10.78 26.67
C GLY A 53 7.35 -12.03 25.82
N VAL A 54 7.43 -11.90 24.48
CA VAL A 54 7.71 -13.04 23.59
C VAL A 54 9.22 -13.21 23.46
N SER A 55 9.77 -14.33 23.97
CA SER A 55 11.22 -14.57 23.98
C SER A 55 11.72 -15.55 22.93
N ASP A 56 10.85 -16.43 22.41
CA ASP A 56 11.21 -17.38 21.36
C ASP A 56 11.34 -16.69 20.00
N HIS A 57 12.47 -16.89 19.31
CA HIS A 57 12.76 -16.25 18.04
C HIS A 57 11.74 -16.57 16.94
N ALA A 58 11.27 -17.82 16.87
CA ALA A 58 10.25 -18.22 15.92
C ALA A 58 8.89 -17.57 16.23
N ALA A 59 8.54 -17.50 17.52
CA ALA A 59 7.32 -16.84 17.97
C ALA A 59 7.37 -15.33 17.69
N ILE A 60 8.51 -14.66 17.90
CA ILE A 60 8.68 -13.22 17.58
C ILE A 60 8.40 -12.98 16.08
N ALA A 61 8.99 -13.79 15.20
CA ALA A 61 8.76 -13.68 13.75
C ALA A 61 7.28 -13.90 13.38
N GLN A 62 6.63 -14.93 13.95
CA GLN A 62 5.23 -15.25 13.69
C GLN A 62 4.28 -14.16 14.20
N TRP A 63 4.47 -13.68 15.43
CA TRP A 63 3.63 -12.63 16.00
C TRP A 63 3.80 -11.29 15.26
N SER A 64 5.02 -10.99 14.78
CA SER A 64 5.27 -9.82 13.92
C SER A 64 4.51 -9.93 12.60
N GLY A 65 4.57 -11.09 11.96
CA GLY A 65 3.80 -11.38 10.75
C GLY A 65 2.30 -11.32 11.00
N ALA A 66 1.81 -11.91 12.09
CA ALA A 66 0.40 -11.91 12.46
C ALA A 66 -0.11 -10.49 12.78
N ALA A 67 0.63 -9.71 13.56
CA ALA A 67 0.26 -8.33 13.89
C ALA A 67 0.17 -7.44 12.65
N PHE A 68 1.11 -7.60 11.70
CA PHE A 68 1.09 -6.82 10.47
C PHE A 68 -0.02 -7.29 9.52
N GLY A 69 -0.15 -8.60 9.29
CA GLY A 69 -1.18 -9.21 8.45
C GLY A 69 -2.61 -8.95 8.94
N ALA A 70 -2.81 -8.88 10.25
CA ALA A 70 -4.11 -8.59 10.87
C ALA A 70 -4.70 -7.26 10.40
N THR A 71 -3.85 -6.24 10.21
CA THR A 71 -4.29 -4.93 9.71
C THR A 71 -4.89 -5.03 8.31
N PHE A 72 -4.24 -5.76 7.41
CA PHE A 72 -4.72 -5.93 6.04
C PHE A 72 -5.92 -6.86 5.97
N LEU A 73 -5.98 -7.88 6.82
CA LEU A 73 -7.13 -8.79 6.91
C LEU A 73 -8.41 -8.02 7.24
N SER A 74 -8.40 -7.24 8.30
CA SER A 74 -9.58 -6.46 8.69
C SER A 74 -9.89 -5.37 7.66
N ALA A 75 -8.88 -4.68 7.12
CA ALA A 75 -9.08 -3.68 6.05
C ALA A 75 -9.76 -4.28 4.81
N ALA A 76 -9.30 -5.47 4.36
CA ALA A 76 -9.89 -6.17 3.21
C ALA A 76 -11.36 -6.55 3.44
N LEU A 77 -11.67 -7.09 4.62
CA LEU A 77 -13.03 -7.51 4.97
C LEU A 77 -14.02 -6.34 5.05
N VAL A 78 -13.58 -5.18 5.55
CA VAL A 78 -14.47 -4.05 5.76
C VAL A 78 -14.48 -3.02 4.62
N ALA A 79 -13.56 -3.10 3.68
CA ALA A 79 -13.48 -2.16 2.55
C ALA A 79 -14.82 -1.99 1.79
N PRO A 80 -15.59 -3.07 1.47
CA PRO A 80 -16.89 -2.92 0.81
C PRO A 80 -17.93 -2.22 1.68
N LEU A 81 -17.88 -2.42 3.01
CA LEU A 81 -18.78 -1.75 3.95
C LEU A 81 -18.53 -0.25 3.97
N TRP A 82 -17.26 0.14 4.14
CA TRP A 82 -16.89 1.56 4.17
C TRP A 82 -17.12 2.26 2.83
N GLY A 83 -16.96 1.55 1.70
CA GLY A 83 -17.32 2.06 0.39
C GLY A 83 -18.80 2.44 0.28
N ARG A 84 -19.71 1.53 0.70
CA ARG A 84 -21.17 1.78 0.70
C ARG A 84 -21.55 2.93 1.65
N LEU A 85 -20.94 2.98 2.83
CA LEU A 85 -21.20 4.04 3.81
C LEU A 85 -20.69 5.39 3.30
N ALA A 86 -19.56 5.42 2.59
CA ALA A 86 -19.03 6.62 1.96
C ALA A 86 -19.96 7.15 0.84
N ASP A 87 -20.57 6.26 0.06
CA ASP A 87 -21.56 6.65 -0.96
C ASP A 87 -22.85 7.21 -0.33
N ARG A 88 -23.25 6.69 0.85
CA ARG A 88 -24.48 7.10 1.54
C ARG A 88 -24.31 8.37 2.38
N TYR A 89 -23.23 8.46 3.15
CA TYR A 89 -23.04 9.53 4.16
C TYR A 89 -22.05 10.61 3.74
N GLY A 90 -21.36 10.43 2.61
CA GLY A 90 -20.35 11.33 2.09
C GLY A 90 -18.91 10.91 2.44
N ARG A 91 -17.98 11.40 1.65
CA ARG A 91 -16.56 11.03 1.74
C ARG A 91 -15.86 11.72 2.92
N LYS A 92 -16.21 12.99 3.20
CA LYS A 92 -15.66 13.73 4.33
C LYS A 92 -15.86 12.99 5.66
N LEU A 93 -17.07 12.50 5.94
CA LEU A 93 -17.36 11.78 7.18
C LEU A 93 -16.52 10.51 7.31
N MET A 94 -16.30 9.80 6.20
CA MET A 94 -15.46 8.61 6.19
C MET A 94 -13.97 8.94 6.43
N LEU A 95 -13.48 10.06 5.92
CA LEU A 95 -12.12 10.52 6.21
C LEU A 95 -11.95 10.94 7.68
N ILE A 96 -12.92 11.63 8.25
CA ILE A 96 -12.95 12.00 9.67
C ILE A 96 -12.89 10.75 10.54
N ARG A 97 -13.76 9.76 10.26
CA ARG A 97 -13.77 8.47 10.97
C ARG A 97 -12.41 7.75 10.85
N ALA A 98 -11.85 7.69 9.63
CA ALA A 98 -10.60 6.98 9.38
C ALA A 98 -9.41 7.63 10.10
N SER A 99 -9.29 8.96 10.06
CA SER A 99 -8.21 9.67 10.75
C SER A 99 -8.34 9.60 12.27
N LEU A 100 -9.53 9.83 12.82
CA LEU A 100 -9.74 9.72 14.27
C LEU A 100 -9.49 8.29 14.77
N GLY A 101 -10.07 7.31 14.08
CA GLY A 101 -9.91 5.91 14.45
C GLY A 101 -8.45 5.46 14.39
N MET A 102 -7.72 5.90 13.37
CA MET A 102 -6.29 5.59 13.24
C MET A 102 -5.45 6.29 14.31
N ALA A 103 -5.76 7.56 14.64
CA ALA A 103 -5.09 8.28 15.73
C ALA A 103 -5.27 7.55 17.07
N VAL A 104 -6.49 7.11 17.38
CA VAL A 104 -6.79 6.35 18.61
C VAL A 104 -6.09 4.99 18.59
N ALA A 105 -6.20 4.22 17.49
CA ALA A 105 -5.58 2.90 17.38
C ALA A 105 -4.05 2.96 17.52
N MET A 106 -3.40 3.96 16.91
CA MET A 106 -1.95 4.16 17.03
C MET A 106 -1.55 4.56 18.44
N SER A 107 -2.26 5.48 19.07
CA SER A 107 -1.98 5.88 20.46
C SER A 107 -2.13 4.71 21.43
N LEU A 108 -3.20 3.92 21.30
CA LEU A 108 -3.43 2.73 22.13
C LEU A 108 -2.37 1.65 21.88
N THR A 109 -1.84 1.53 20.64
CA THR A 109 -0.76 0.58 20.34
C THR A 109 0.51 0.88 21.16
N GLY A 110 0.77 2.14 21.50
CA GLY A 110 1.86 2.52 22.41
C GLY A 110 1.63 2.12 23.87
N MET A 111 0.41 1.71 24.24
CA MET A 111 0.02 1.40 25.62
C MET A 111 -0.21 -0.10 25.87
N VAL A 112 -0.07 -0.96 24.86
CA VAL A 112 -0.28 -2.41 25.00
C VAL A 112 0.70 -3.05 25.97
N GLN A 113 0.26 -4.11 26.62
CA GLN A 113 1.03 -4.85 27.63
C GLN A 113 1.40 -6.26 27.16
N ASP A 114 0.69 -6.79 26.18
CA ASP A 114 0.93 -8.12 25.63
C ASP A 114 0.71 -8.15 24.09
N VAL A 115 1.16 -9.24 23.47
CA VAL A 115 1.09 -9.41 22.01
C VAL A 115 -0.32 -9.57 21.49
N TYR A 116 -1.25 -10.09 22.29
CA TYR A 116 -2.66 -10.27 21.88
C TYR A 116 -3.36 -8.92 21.74
N GLN A 117 -3.10 -7.99 22.68
CA GLN A 117 -3.58 -6.61 22.59
C GLN A 117 -2.99 -5.91 21.36
N LEU A 118 -1.71 -6.14 21.05
CA LEU A 118 -1.08 -5.62 19.84
C LEU A 118 -1.83 -6.09 18.58
N VAL A 119 -2.07 -7.40 18.43
CA VAL A 119 -2.80 -7.94 17.27
C VAL A 119 -4.24 -7.43 17.23
N GLY A 120 -4.93 -7.34 18.37
CA GLY A 120 -6.27 -6.77 18.45
C GLY A 120 -6.33 -5.31 17.97
N LEU A 121 -5.35 -4.48 18.37
CA LEU A 121 -5.27 -3.10 17.91
C LEU A 121 -4.84 -2.98 16.44
N ARG A 122 -4.07 -3.94 15.91
CA ARG A 122 -3.79 -4.02 14.49
C ARG A 122 -5.03 -4.35 13.67
N LEU A 123 -5.87 -5.28 14.14
CA LEU A 123 -7.19 -5.52 13.56
C LEU A 123 -8.06 -4.25 13.60
N LEU A 124 -8.10 -3.56 14.73
CA LEU A 124 -8.84 -2.31 14.88
C LEU A 124 -8.32 -1.21 13.94
N ALA A 125 -7.00 -1.07 13.80
CA ALA A 125 -6.38 -0.12 12.88
C ALA A 125 -6.78 -0.38 11.42
N GLY A 126 -6.82 -1.64 11.00
CA GLY A 126 -7.30 -2.01 9.67
C GLY A 126 -8.81 -1.76 9.49
N PHE A 127 -9.62 -2.11 10.52
CA PHE A 127 -11.06 -1.85 10.53
C PHE A 127 -11.38 -0.36 10.39
N LEU A 128 -10.66 0.49 11.12
CA LEU A 128 -10.86 1.94 11.11
C LEU A 128 -10.10 2.65 9.98
N GLY A 129 -9.20 1.99 9.27
CA GLY A 129 -8.38 2.55 8.20
C GLY A 129 -9.16 3.02 6.96
N GLY A 130 -8.41 3.29 5.87
CA GLY A 130 -9.00 3.64 4.58
C GLY A 130 -8.96 5.14 4.25
N TYR A 131 -8.16 5.95 4.96
CA TYR A 131 -8.02 7.39 4.69
C TYR A 131 -7.50 7.65 3.26
N ALA A 132 -6.44 6.96 2.84
CA ALA A 132 -5.84 7.15 1.51
C ALA A 132 -6.83 6.81 0.38
N SER A 133 -7.53 5.68 0.46
CA SER A 133 -8.53 5.29 -0.55
C SER A 133 -9.72 6.24 -0.61
N GLY A 134 -10.21 6.71 0.54
CA GLY A 134 -11.24 7.74 0.63
C GLY A 134 -10.80 9.07 0.01
N SER A 135 -9.54 9.46 0.25
CA SER A 135 -8.92 10.66 -0.31
C SER A 135 -8.84 10.60 -1.84
N PHE A 136 -8.49 9.45 -2.42
CA PHE A 136 -8.48 9.27 -3.87
C PHE A 136 -9.84 9.58 -4.48
N VAL A 137 -10.92 9.06 -3.89
CA VAL A 137 -12.26 9.27 -4.40
C VAL A 137 -12.71 10.72 -4.19
N LEU A 138 -12.45 11.31 -3.02
CA LEU A 138 -12.80 12.72 -2.77
C LEU A 138 -12.09 13.66 -3.76
N VAL A 139 -10.78 13.49 -3.96
CA VAL A 139 -10.00 14.30 -4.89
C VAL A 139 -10.46 14.10 -6.33
N ALA A 140 -10.72 12.86 -6.76
CA ALA A 140 -11.20 12.57 -8.10
C ALA A 140 -12.56 13.22 -8.42
N THR A 141 -13.45 13.30 -7.42
CA THR A 141 -14.82 13.81 -7.61
C THR A 141 -14.93 15.32 -7.44
N GLN A 142 -14.03 15.94 -6.66
CA GLN A 142 -14.10 17.37 -6.31
C GLN A 142 -13.18 18.23 -7.18
N THR A 143 -12.20 17.65 -7.85
CA THR A 143 -11.24 18.37 -8.70
C THR A 143 -11.82 18.61 -10.10
N PRO A 144 -11.58 19.77 -10.73
CA PRO A 144 -11.94 20.02 -12.12
C PRO A 144 -11.36 18.96 -13.05
N LYS A 145 -12.14 18.51 -14.05
CA LYS A 145 -11.74 17.42 -14.99
C LYS A 145 -10.35 17.64 -15.60
N ALA A 146 -10.04 18.89 -16.01
CA ALA A 146 -8.76 19.24 -16.61
C ALA A 146 -7.56 19.07 -15.65
N ARG A 147 -7.76 19.02 -14.33
CA ARG A 147 -6.69 18.95 -13.32
C ARG A 147 -6.74 17.67 -12.48
N THR A 148 -7.69 16.81 -12.70
CA THR A 148 -7.88 15.57 -11.90
C THR A 148 -6.64 14.68 -11.93
N ALA A 149 -6.02 14.47 -13.10
CA ALA A 149 -4.81 13.66 -13.21
C ALA A 149 -3.65 14.24 -12.40
N TRP A 150 -3.44 15.56 -12.46
CA TRP A 150 -2.43 16.25 -11.66
C TRP A 150 -2.69 16.12 -10.15
N ALA A 151 -3.93 16.32 -9.72
CA ALA A 151 -4.31 16.26 -8.32
C ALA A 151 -4.14 14.84 -7.74
N LEU A 152 -4.56 13.80 -8.49
CA LEU A 152 -4.35 12.40 -8.11
C LEU A 152 -2.86 12.03 -8.10
N GLY A 153 -2.07 12.56 -9.04
CA GLY A 153 -0.62 12.40 -9.03
C GLY A 153 0.03 13.01 -7.80
N THR A 154 -0.40 14.22 -7.39
CA THR A 154 0.07 14.89 -6.17
C THR A 154 -0.30 14.08 -4.91
N LEU A 155 -1.52 13.54 -4.84
CA LEU A 155 -1.95 12.66 -3.74
C LEU A 155 -1.11 11.39 -3.68
N SER A 156 -0.86 10.76 -4.83
CA SER A 156 0.00 9.57 -4.93
C SER A 156 1.43 9.86 -4.48
N SER A 157 1.97 11.02 -4.82
CA SER A 157 3.30 11.45 -4.37
C SER A 157 3.36 11.60 -2.85
N GLY A 158 2.30 12.11 -2.22
CA GLY A 158 2.19 12.17 -0.76
C GLY A 158 2.21 10.78 -0.11
N ILE A 159 1.48 9.82 -0.68
CA ILE A 159 1.47 8.42 -0.22
C ILE A 159 2.86 7.78 -0.39
N MET A 160 3.51 7.98 -1.52
CA MET A 160 4.86 7.46 -1.77
C MET A 160 5.89 8.07 -0.82
N ALA A 161 5.80 9.39 -0.55
CA ALA A 161 6.63 10.05 0.45
C ALA A 161 6.40 9.47 1.85
N GLY A 162 5.17 9.09 2.20
CA GLY A 162 4.83 8.41 3.45
C GLY A 162 5.48 7.03 3.56
N ASN A 163 5.45 6.24 2.49
CA ASN A 163 6.14 4.94 2.44
C ASN A 163 7.66 5.05 2.55
N LEU A 164 8.24 6.15 2.06
CA LEU A 164 9.68 6.42 2.19
C LEU A 164 10.03 6.92 3.60
N ALA A 165 9.28 7.89 4.12
CA ALA A 165 9.58 8.55 5.39
C ALA A 165 9.23 7.67 6.61
N GLY A 166 8.18 6.83 6.51
CA GLY A 166 7.71 6.02 7.63
C GLY A 166 8.78 5.11 8.21
N PRO A 167 9.41 4.23 7.42
CA PRO A 167 10.46 3.35 7.94
C PRO A 167 11.70 4.11 8.42
N LEU A 168 12.06 5.25 7.82
CA LEU A 168 13.14 6.10 8.35
C LEU A 168 12.80 6.62 9.75
N LEU A 169 11.63 7.21 9.91
CA LEU A 169 11.17 7.68 11.21
C LEU A 169 11.08 6.53 12.22
N GLY A 170 10.57 5.37 11.80
CA GLY A 170 10.51 4.16 12.61
C GLY A 170 11.89 3.58 12.97
N GLY A 171 12.90 3.85 12.15
CA GLY A 171 14.30 3.50 12.46
C GLY A 171 14.90 4.38 13.57
N PHE A 172 14.67 5.70 13.52
CA PHE A 172 15.31 6.66 14.40
C PHE A 172 14.50 6.98 15.68
N MET A 173 13.18 7.20 15.55
CA MET A 173 12.36 7.67 16.68
C MET A 173 12.39 6.74 17.90
N PRO A 174 12.33 5.39 17.77
CA PRO A 174 12.39 4.51 18.93
C PRO A 174 13.67 4.65 19.77
N GLN A 175 14.79 5.02 19.15
CA GLN A 175 16.06 5.25 19.85
C GLN A 175 16.06 6.55 20.66
N TRP A 176 15.37 7.59 20.16
CA TRP A 176 15.38 8.91 20.81
C TRP A 176 14.33 9.04 21.91
N ILE A 177 13.14 8.53 21.67
CA ILE A 177 11.99 8.71 22.55
C ILE A 177 11.38 7.40 23.05
N GLY A 178 11.89 6.24 22.59
CA GLY A 178 11.36 4.93 22.90
C GLY A 178 10.16 4.52 22.02
N ILE A 179 9.90 3.21 21.98
CA ILE A 179 8.86 2.64 21.08
C ILE A 179 7.46 3.16 21.45
N ARG A 180 7.12 3.20 22.73
CA ARG A 180 5.80 3.65 23.20
C ARG A 180 5.52 5.11 22.84
N ALA A 181 6.50 5.98 23.09
CA ALA A 181 6.37 7.40 22.76
C ALA A 181 6.32 7.63 21.23
N THR A 182 7.00 6.80 20.44
CA THR A 182 6.92 6.82 18.96
C THR A 182 5.48 6.59 18.48
N PHE A 183 4.76 5.64 19.04
CA PHE A 183 3.36 5.40 18.72
C PHE A 183 2.45 6.57 19.14
N LEU A 184 2.67 7.13 20.32
CA LEU A 184 1.92 8.29 20.79
C LEU A 184 2.16 9.52 19.90
N ALA A 185 3.40 9.77 19.50
CA ALA A 185 3.76 10.85 18.57
C ALA A 185 3.08 10.66 17.19
N ALA A 186 3.10 9.43 16.66
CA ALA A 186 2.40 9.11 15.41
C ALA A 186 0.89 9.32 15.55
N GLY A 187 0.29 8.87 16.65
CA GLY A 187 -1.13 9.12 16.96
C GLY A 187 -1.46 10.61 17.05
N ALA A 188 -0.61 11.41 17.69
CA ALA A 188 -0.79 12.85 17.80
C ALA A 188 -0.73 13.55 16.42
N VAL A 189 0.20 13.17 15.55
CA VAL A 189 0.30 13.72 14.20
C VAL A 189 -0.93 13.36 13.36
N ILE A 190 -1.44 12.11 13.46
CA ILE A 190 -2.69 11.73 12.79
C ILE A 190 -3.88 12.50 13.38
N PHE A 191 -3.88 12.76 14.68
CA PHE A 191 -4.93 13.58 15.30
C PHE A 191 -4.95 15.01 14.77
N VAL A 192 -3.79 15.60 14.49
CA VAL A 192 -3.70 16.90 13.76
C VAL A 192 -4.31 16.76 12.36
N ALA A 193 -4.02 15.69 11.64
CA ALA A 193 -4.63 15.44 10.33
C ALA A 193 -6.16 15.23 10.42
N PHE A 194 -6.65 14.59 11.50
CA PHE A 194 -8.08 14.51 11.80
C PHE A 194 -8.71 15.91 11.99
N LEU A 195 -8.10 16.77 12.80
CA LEU A 195 -8.59 18.15 13.01
C LEU A 195 -8.61 18.93 11.69
N ALA A 196 -7.52 18.83 10.91
CA ALA A 196 -7.46 19.46 9.59
C ALA A 196 -8.57 18.93 8.65
N THR A 197 -8.82 17.64 8.66
CA THR A 197 -9.88 16.99 7.87
C THR A 197 -11.27 17.47 8.30
N MET A 198 -11.51 17.55 9.59
CA MET A 198 -12.80 17.97 10.16
C MET A 198 -13.12 19.43 9.81
N VAL A 199 -12.13 20.32 9.98
CA VAL A 199 -12.33 21.78 9.86
C VAL A 199 -12.18 22.26 8.42
N LEU A 200 -11.15 21.79 7.69
CA LEU A 200 -10.76 22.37 6.42
C LEU A 200 -11.40 21.69 5.21
N ILE A 201 -11.74 20.39 5.25
CA ILE A 201 -12.40 19.75 4.11
C ILE A 201 -13.84 20.23 4.02
N ARG A 202 -14.21 20.71 2.84
CA ARG A 202 -15.59 21.01 2.47
C ARG A 202 -15.99 20.14 1.29
N GLU A 203 -16.91 19.22 1.55
CA GLU A 203 -17.45 18.32 0.52
C GLU A 203 -18.76 18.91 -0.02
N GLU A 204 -18.83 19.14 -1.30
CA GLU A 204 -20.07 19.44 -1.99
C GLU A 204 -20.73 18.13 -2.37
N LYS A 205 -21.94 17.91 -1.84
CA LYS A 205 -22.77 16.77 -2.24
C LYS A 205 -23.20 16.99 -3.68
N ARG A 206 -22.53 16.34 -4.63
CA ARG A 206 -23.11 16.17 -5.97
C ARG A 206 -24.22 15.13 -5.88
N PRO A 207 -25.37 15.34 -6.55
CA PRO A 207 -26.34 14.27 -6.71
C PRO A 207 -25.57 13.04 -7.23
N SER A 208 -25.67 11.94 -6.50
CA SER A 208 -25.14 10.68 -6.98
C SER A 208 -25.94 10.34 -8.22
N ASP A 209 -25.33 10.39 -9.40
CA ASP A 209 -25.87 9.73 -10.58
C ASP A 209 -25.93 8.23 -10.27
N ALA A 210 -27.03 7.84 -9.66
CA ALA A 210 -27.33 6.47 -9.25
C ALA A 210 -27.50 5.51 -10.45
N THR A 211 -27.22 5.97 -11.64
CA THR A 211 -27.06 5.16 -12.85
C THR A 211 -25.61 4.67 -13.02
N LYS A 212 -24.98 4.20 -11.92
CA LYS A 212 -23.93 3.21 -12.11
C LYS A 212 -24.64 1.98 -12.65
N GLN A 213 -24.58 1.82 -13.98
CA GLN A 213 -24.86 0.55 -14.62
C GLN A 213 -24.15 -0.52 -13.78
N LYS A 214 -24.92 -1.27 -13.01
CA LYS A 214 -24.45 -2.52 -12.44
C LYS A 214 -24.02 -3.32 -13.64
N GLY A 215 -22.70 -3.38 -13.90
CA GLY A 215 -22.17 -4.21 -14.96
C GLY A 215 -22.63 -5.64 -14.69
N SER A 216 -23.77 -6.01 -15.26
CA SER A 216 -24.26 -7.37 -15.18
C SER A 216 -23.34 -8.23 -16.01
N GLY A 217 -22.61 -9.13 -15.35
CA GLY A 217 -21.76 -10.09 -16.05
C GLY A 217 -20.49 -10.50 -15.29
N GLY A 218 -19.97 -9.71 -14.35
CA GLY A 218 -18.83 -10.08 -13.54
C GLY A 218 -17.68 -10.75 -14.32
N PHE A 219 -17.08 -11.78 -13.75
CA PHE A 219 -16.00 -12.57 -14.35
C PHE A 219 -16.44 -13.37 -15.60
N ALA A 220 -17.75 -13.66 -15.72
CA ALA A 220 -18.33 -14.38 -16.87
C ALA A 220 -18.35 -13.52 -18.14
N ALA A 221 -18.35 -12.18 -18.01
CA ALA A 221 -18.37 -11.26 -19.14
C ALA A 221 -17.01 -11.05 -19.82
N VAL A 222 -15.95 -11.64 -19.30
CA VAL A 222 -14.58 -11.53 -19.85
C VAL A 222 -14.34 -12.64 -20.86
N PRO A 223 -14.13 -12.33 -22.16
CA PRO A 223 -13.98 -13.33 -23.21
C PRO A 223 -12.73 -14.22 -23.03
N ASN A 224 -11.60 -13.60 -22.70
CA ASN A 224 -10.36 -14.33 -22.44
C ASN A 224 -9.92 -14.13 -20.98
N LYS A 225 -10.11 -15.17 -20.17
CA LYS A 225 -9.84 -15.16 -18.74
C LYS A 225 -8.35 -15.33 -18.39
N GLY A 226 -7.56 -15.89 -19.31
CA GLY A 226 -6.14 -16.20 -19.07
C GLY A 226 -5.32 -14.96 -18.69
N PRO A 227 -5.30 -13.89 -19.50
CA PRO A 227 -4.59 -12.64 -19.16
C PRO A 227 -5.08 -12.01 -17.86
N LEU A 228 -6.40 -12.00 -17.62
CA LEU A 228 -6.95 -11.47 -16.38
C LEU A 228 -6.46 -12.24 -15.16
N LEU A 229 -6.58 -13.57 -15.18
CA LEU A 229 -6.14 -14.43 -14.08
C LEU A 229 -4.64 -14.28 -13.83
N ALA A 230 -3.83 -14.21 -14.89
CA ALA A 230 -2.39 -13.98 -14.77
C ALA A 230 -2.08 -12.66 -14.05
N MET A 231 -2.82 -11.60 -14.33
CA MET A 231 -2.63 -10.31 -13.67
C MET A 231 -3.11 -10.32 -12.22
N LEU A 232 -4.20 -11.00 -11.90
CA LEU A 232 -4.67 -11.17 -10.52
C LEU A 232 -3.61 -11.92 -9.68
N VAL A 233 -3.12 -13.03 -10.20
CA VAL A 233 -2.06 -13.83 -9.57
C VAL A 233 -0.77 -13.02 -9.43
N THR A 234 -0.37 -12.27 -10.45
CA THR A 234 0.83 -11.44 -10.41
C THR A 234 0.73 -10.34 -9.34
N GLY A 235 -0.41 -9.65 -9.25
CA GLY A 235 -0.64 -8.64 -8.21
C GLY A 235 -0.63 -9.23 -6.80
N MET A 236 -1.22 -10.41 -6.62
CA MET A 236 -1.18 -11.14 -5.36
C MET A 236 0.25 -11.57 -4.99
N LEU A 237 0.98 -12.20 -5.92
CA LEU A 237 2.36 -12.65 -5.70
C LEU A 237 3.31 -11.49 -5.38
N LEU A 238 3.14 -10.35 -6.06
CA LEU A 238 3.94 -9.16 -5.79
C LEU A 238 3.76 -8.67 -4.36
N MET A 239 2.51 -8.57 -3.90
CA MET A 239 2.22 -8.16 -2.53
C MET A 239 2.66 -9.21 -1.50
N LEU A 240 2.43 -10.49 -1.79
CA LEU A 240 2.89 -11.59 -0.94
C LEU A 240 4.41 -11.55 -0.77
N ALA A 241 5.14 -11.39 -1.85
CA ALA A 241 6.60 -11.35 -1.84
C ALA A 241 7.17 -10.17 -1.03
N ASN A 242 6.63 -8.96 -1.23
CA ASN A 242 7.05 -7.81 -0.45
C ASN A 242 6.71 -7.97 1.04
N MET A 243 5.47 -8.33 1.33
CA MET A 243 4.96 -8.41 2.69
C MET A 243 5.49 -9.61 3.48
N SER A 244 6.03 -10.65 2.82
CA SER A 244 6.67 -11.78 3.52
C SER A 244 7.99 -11.38 4.19
N ILE A 245 8.66 -10.36 3.71
CA ILE A 245 9.98 -9.94 4.19
C ILE A 245 9.87 -8.71 5.11
N GLU A 246 9.04 -7.73 4.76
CA GLU A 246 8.99 -6.43 5.43
C GLU A 246 8.80 -6.49 6.96
N PRO A 247 7.82 -7.23 7.53
CA PRO A 247 7.56 -7.21 8.97
C PRO A 247 8.63 -7.92 9.81
N ILE A 248 9.54 -8.68 9.20
CA ILE A 248 10.59 -9.46 9.88
C ILE A 248 12.01 -9.05 9.45
N ILE A 249 12.13 -8.01 8.62
CA ILE A 249 13.43 -7.58 8.07
C ILE A 249 14.42 -7.19 9.18
N SER A 250 13.94 -6.61 10.27
CA SER A 250 14.80 -6.22 11.41
C SER A 250 15.41 -7.42 12.12
N LEU A 251 14.77 -8.59 12.14
CA LEU A 251 15.37 -9.83 12.64
C LEU A 251 16.57 -10.26 11.78
N TYR A 252 16.49 -10.06 10.46
CA TYR A 252 17.61 -10.33 9.58
C TYR A 252 18.72 -9.29 9.74
N VAL A 253 18.38 -8.02 9.84
CA VAL A 253 19.33 -6.93 10.07
C VAL A 253 20.06 -7.14 11.39
N ALA A 254 19.39 -7.62 12.44
CA ALA A 254 20.03 -7.94 13.73
C ALA A 254 21.15 -9.00 13.61
N GLN A 255 21.12 -9.87 12.60
CA GLN A 255 22.19 -10.83 12.32
C GLN A 255 23.36 -10.21 11.52
N LEU A 256 23.17 -9.05 10.91
CA LEU A 256 24.13 -8.39 10.01
C LEU A 256 24.84 -7.19 10.66
N VAL A 257 24.35 -6.72 11.79
CA VAL A 257 24.83 -5.52 12.48
C VAL A 257 25.33 -5.91 13.87
N ALA A 258 26.54 -5.48 14.22
CA ALA A 258 27.16 -5.82 15.51
C ALA A 258 26.56 -5.04 16.70
N ASP A 259 26.09 -3.81 16.46
CA ASP A 259 25.50 -2.95 17.49
C ASP A 259 23.98 -3.04 17.45
N PRO A 260 23.31 -3.60 18.48
CA PRO A 260 21.87 -3.70 18.56
C PRO A 260 21.14 -2.35 18.40
N ALA A 261 21.75 -1.25 18.81
CA ALA A 261 21.18 0.07 18.66
C ALA A 261 21.00 0.49 17.19
N GLN A 262 21.82 -0.04 16.29
CA GLN A 262 21.73 0.29 14.87
C GLN A 262 20.69 -0.56 14.09
N VAL A 263 20.14 -1.60 14.68
CA VAL A 263 19.24 -2.55 13.98
C VAL A 263 18.03 -1.84 13.39
N THR A 264 17.32 -1.03 14.15
CA THR A 264 16.13 -0.30 13.68
C THR A 264 16.47 0.72 12.62
N VAL A 265 17.59 1.43 12.77
CA VAL A 265 18.04 2.44 11.78
C VAL A 265 18.38 1.79 10.44
N VAL A 266 19.19 0.72 10.47
CA VAL A 266 19.56 0.00 9.24
C VAL A 266 18.33 -0.64 8.60
N ALA A 267 17.41 -1.23 9.38
CA ALA A 267 16.16 -1.77 8.87
C ALA A 267 15.29 -0.66 8.22
N GLY A 268 15.24 0.52 8.83
CA GLY A 268 14.58 1.70 8.26
C GLY A 268 15.18 2.10 6.91
N PHE A 269 16.51 2.14 6.79
CA PHE A 269 17.19 2.41 5.52
C PHE A 269 16.92 1.32 4.47
N VAL A 270 16.94 0.04 4.84
CA VAL A 270 16.66 -1.09 3.95
C VAL A 270 15.28 -0.96 3.30
N MET A 271 14.25 -0.62 4.10
CA MET A 271 12.89 -0.47 3.61
C MET A 271 12.71 0.80 2.79
N SER A 272 13.24 1.91 3.27
CA SER A 272 13.16 3.20 2.57
C SER A 272 13.94 3.20 1.26
N ALA A 273 15.05 2.46 1.17
CA ALA A 273 15.78 2.29 -0.09
C ALA A 273 14.93 1.61 -1.17
N ALA A 274 14.15 0.59 -0.81
CA ALA A 274 13.21 -0.06 -1.74
C ALA A 274 12.11 0.92 -2.21
N ALA A 275 11.54 1.70 -1.29
CA ALA A 275 10.54 2.72 -1.62
C ALA A 275 11.13 3.81 -2.54
N LEU A 276 12.35 4.29 -2.25
CA LEU A 276 13.05 5.27 -3.07
C LEU A 276 13.31 4.73 -4.50
N GLY A 277 13.81 3.50 -4.61
CA GLY A 277 14.02 2.83 -5.89
C GLY A 277 12.73 2.77 -6.71
N SER A 278 11.62 2.38 -6.08
CA SER A 278 10.30 2.30 -6.72
C SER A 278 9.81 3.67 -7.22
N ILE A 279 9.97 4.72 -6.42
CA ILE A 279 9.61 6.09 -6.81
C ILE A 279 10.38 6.55 -8.05
N LEU A 280 11.70 6.33 -8.05
CA LEU A 280 12.58 6.77 -9.15
C LEU A 280 12.33 6.01 -10.46
N SER A 281 11.92 4.74 -10.38
CA SER A 281 11.71 3.89 -11.55
C SER A 281 10.29 3.92 -12.12
N ALA A 282 9.29 4.23 -11.31
CA ALA A 282 7.86 4.08 -11.66
C ALA A 282 7.50 4.72 -13.01
N SER A 283 7.85 5.98 -13.22
CA SER A 283 7.56 6.69 -14.47
C SER A 283 8.38 6.21 -15.65
N ARG A 284 9.63 5.74 -15.41
CA ARG A 284 10.49 5.20 -16.46
C ARG A 284 10.03 3.84 -16.93
N LEU A 285 9.67 2.96 -15.99
CA LEU A 285 9.13 1.63 -16.30
C LEU A 285 7.77 1.73 -16.97
N GLY A 286 6.91 2.68 -16.58
CA GLY A 286 5.65 2.95 -17.28
C GLY A 286 5.88 3.30 -18.75
N ARG A 287 6.74 4.28 -19.03
CA ARG A 287 7.09 4.66 -20.42
C ARG A 287 7.76 3.52 -21.20
N LEU A 288 8.56 2.70 -20.55
CA LEU A 288 9.14 1.51 -21.18
C LEU A 288 8.04 0.51 -21.54
N ALA A 289 7.07 0.29 -20.64
CA ALA A 289 5.95 -0.62 -20.86
C ALA A 289 5.07 -0.18 -22.05
N ASP A 290 4.86 1.14 -22.20
CA ASP A 290 4.13 1.69 -23.35
C ASP A 290 4.86 1.44 -24.69
N ARG A 291 6.21 1.40 -24.68
CA ARG A 291 7.04 1.20 -25.89
C ARG A 291 7.24 -0.27 -26.25
N VAL A 292 7.59 -1.11 -25.27
CA VAL A 292 7.99 -2.51 -25.54
C VAL A 292 6.88 -3.51 -25.20
N GLY A 293 5.78 -3.04 -24.62
CA GLY A 293 4.64 -3.84 -24.19
C GLY A 293 4.68 -4.22 -22.70
N HIS A 294 3.55 -4.09 -22.03
CA HIS A 294 3.39 -4.28 -20.59
C HIS A 294 3.80 -5.69 -20.12
N TRP A 295 3.47 -6.74 -20.90
CA TRP A 295 3.84 -8.12 -20.57
C TRP A 295 5.33 -8.35 -20.47
N LYS A 296 6.11 -7.77 -21.40
CA LYS A 296 7.57 -7.90 -21.39
C LYS A 296 8.18 -7.24 -20.16
N VAL A 297 7.66 -6.07 -19.80
CA VAL A 297 8.12 -5.34 -18.60
C VAL A 297 7.75 -6.11 -17.33
N ILE A 298 6.54 -6.64 -17.20
CA ILE A 298 6.11 -7.46 -16.05
C ILE A 298 7.05 -8.66 -15.90
N ILE A 299 7.27 -9.44 -16.95
CA ILE A 299 8.15 -10.61 -16.92
C ILE A 299 9.58 -10.21 -16.55
N GLY A 300 10.12 -9.15 -17.18
CA GLY A 300 11.46 -8.66 -16.89
C GLY A 300 11.62 -8.21 -15.45
N CYS A 301 10.68 -7.44 -14.92
CA CYS A 301 10.71 -6.95 -13.55
C CYS A 301 10.63 -8.10 -12.53
N LEU A 302 9.75 -9.08 -12.74
CA LEU A 302 9.66 -10.26 -11.88
C LEU A 302 10.94 -11.10 -11.93
N SER A 303 11.52 -11.29 -13.11
CA SER A 303 12.78 -12.04 -13.29
C SER A 303 13.96 -11.34 -12.60
N VAL A 304 14.09 -10.02 -12.79
CA VAL A 304 15.15 -9.22 -12.13
C VAL A 304 14.97 -9.26 -10.61
N SER A 305 13.73 -9.14 -10.11
CA SER A 305 13.46 -9.22 -8.67
C SER A 305 13.79 -10.60 -8.11
N ALA A 306 13.48 -11.68 -8.83
CA ALA A 306 13.85 -13.04 -8.43
C ALA A 306 15.38 -13.20 -8.30
N VAL A 307 16.13 -12.69 -9.29
CA VAL A 307 17.59 -12.72 -9.27
C VAL A 307 18.16 -11.88 -8.14
N LEU A 308 17.61 -10.67 -7.88
CA LEU A 308 18.08 -9.78 -6.81
C LEU A 308 17.77 -10.29 -5.40
N LEU A 309 16.77 -11.14 -5.23
CA LEU A 309 16.44 -11.75 -3.93
C LEU A 309 17.46 -12.81 -3.50
N ILE A 310 18.11 -13.49 -4.45
CA ILE A 310 19.10 -14.53 -4.13
C ILE A 310 20.29 -13.95 -3.36
N PRO A 311 21.01 -12.91 -3.84
CA PRO A 311 22.13 -12.34 -3.09
C PRO A 311 21.68 -11.72 -1.77
N GLN A 312 20.44 -11.24 -1.64
CA GLN A 312 19.92 -10.74 -0.35
C GLN A 312 19.91 -11.81 0.75
N ALA A 313 19.77 -13.09 0.40
CA ALA A 313 19.86 -14.20 1.34
C ALA A 313 21.29 -14.45 1.90
N PHE A 314 22.32 -13.93 1.24
CA PHE A 314 23.72 -14.23 1.54
C PHE A 314 24.57 -12.98 1.84
N VAL A 315 23.93 -11.83 2.06
CA VAL A 315 24.65 -10.61 2.46
C VAL A 315 25.33 -10.78 3.81
N SER A 316 26.47 -10.12 3.98
CA SER A 316 27.25 -10.09 5.22
C SER A 316 27.18 -8.74 5.94
N SER A 317 26.52 -7.74 5.36
CA SER A 317 26.41 -6.39 5.90
C SER A 317 25.04 -5.79 5.63
N GLY A 318 24.52 -5.02 6.58
CA GLY A 318 23.26 -4.29 6.41
C GLY A 318 23.26 -3.33 5.21
N TRP A 319 24.40 -2.70 4.92
CA TRP A 319 24.52 -1.78 3.77
C TRP A 319 24.46 -2.47 2.41
N GLN A 320 24.96 -3.71 2.31
CA GLN A 320 24.75 -4.54 1.10
C GLN A 320 23.25 -4.80 0.89
N LEU A 321 22.53 -5.07 1.98
CA LEU A 321 21.08 -5.26 1.92
C LEU A 321 20.36 -3.98 1.49
N VAL A 322 20.77 -2.80 1.98
CA VAL A 322 20.24 -1.50 1.55
C VAL A 322 20.40 -1.32 0.05
N ALA A 323 21.60 -1.57 -0.49
CA ALA A 323 21.87 -1.43 -1.93
C ALA A 323 21.02 -2.40 -2.77
N LEU A 324 20.94 -3.66 -2.39
CA LEU A 324 20.13 -4.66 -3.10
C LEU A 324 18.63 -4.36 -3.03
N ARG A 325 18.15 -3.84 -1.91
CA ARG A 325 16.75 -3.39 -1.76
C ARG A 325 16.45 -2.17 -2.63
N PHE A 326 17.37 -1.24 -2.75
CA PHE A 326 17.23 -0.13 -3.67
C PHE A 326 17.09 -0.61 -5.13
N LEU A 327 17.99 -1.52 -5.57
CA LEU A 327 17.92 -2.13 -6.90
C LEU A 327 16.62 -2.91 -7.13
N MET A 328 16.16 -3.66 -6.11
CA MET A 328 14.88 -4.34 -6.17
C MET A 328 13.72 -3.35 -6.30
N GLY A 329 13.74 -2.25 -5.56
CA GLY A 329 12.76 -1.17 -5.70
C GLY A 329 12.74 -0.60 -7.12
N LEU A 330 13.91 -0.37 -7.74
CA LEU A 330 13.99 0.06 -9.14
C LEU A 330 13.32 -0.92 -10.11
N SER A 331 13.34 -2.22 -9.83
CA SER A 331 12.69 -3.22 -10.68
C SER A 331 11.18 -3.30 -10.47
N LEU A 332 10.66 -2.94 -9.29
CA LEU A 332 9.25 -3.15 -8.92
C LEU A 332 8.35 -1.92 -9.12
N GLY A 333 8.92 -0.71 -9.21
CA GLY A 333 8.16 0.54 -9.14
C GLY A 333 7.08 0.75 -10.20
N GLY A 334 7.21 0.15 -11.38
CA GLY A 334 6.21 0.24 -12.46
C GLY A 334 5.25 -0.95 -12.55
N LEU A 335 5.39 -1.96 -11.70
CA LEU A 335 4.75 -3.26 -11.91
C LEU A 335 3.24 -3.21 -11.72
N LEU A 336 2.74 -2.59 -10.64
CA LEU A 336 1.30 -2.48 -10.37
C LEU A 336 0.55 -1.67 -11.43
N PRO A 337 1.04 -0.50 -11.90
CA PRO A 337 0.46 0.18 -13.05
C PRO A 337 0.41 -0.67 -14.32
N CYS A 338 1.47 -1.45 -14.60
CA CYS A 338 1.49 -2.37 -15.75
C CYS A 338 0.43 -3.47 -15.63
N VAL A 339 0.27 -4.06 -14.43
CA VAL A 339 -0.80 -5.04 -14.14
C VAL A 339 -2.18 -4.43 -14.42
N ALA A 340 -2.44 -3.24 -13.88
CA ALA A 340 -3.72 -2.54 -14.08
C ALA A 340 -3.97 -2.22 -15.57
N SER A 341 -2.93 -1.82 -16.30
CA SER A 341 -3.00 -1.54 -17.73
C SER A 341 -3.35 -2.79 -18.54
N VAL A 342 -2.69 -3.93 -18.27
CA VAL A 342 -3.01 -5.20 -18.94
C VAL A 342 -4.45 -5.62 -18.66
N ILE A 343 -4.94 -5.50 -17.43
CA ILE A 343 -6.34 -5.79 -17.10
C ILE A 343 -7.26 -4.92 -17.96
N ARG A 344 -7.03 -3.60 -17.97
CA ARG A 344 -7.89 -2.66 -18.68
C ARG A 344 -7.96 -2.93 -20.19
N HIS A 345 -6.85 -3.34 -20.81
CA HIS A 345 -6.80 -3.65 -22.26
C HIS A 345 -7.42 -5.01 -22.62
N ASN A 346 -7.57 -5.94 -21.66
CA ASN A 346 -8.05 -7.30 -21.91
C ASN A 346 -9.49 -7.54 -21.43
N VAL A 347 -10.16 -6.51 -20.91
CA VAL A 347 -11.55 -6.63 -20.43
C VAL A 347 -12.43 -5.54 -21.05
N PRO A 348 -13.72 -5.82 -21.31
CA PRO A 348 -14.66 -4.82 -21.79
C PRO A 348 -14.80 -3.64 -20.82
N ASP A 349 -14.92 -2.42 -21.33
CA ASP A 349 -15.01 -1.19 -20.52
C ASP A 349 -16.08 -1.25 -19.43
N ARG A 350 -17.24 -1.89 -19.74
CA ARG A 350 -18.38 -2.05 -18.82
C ARG A 350 -18.03 -2.83 -17.53
N VAL A 351 -17.01 -3.69 -17.56
CA VAL A 351 -16.59 -4.51 -16.39
C VAL A 351 -15.18 -4.18 -15.91
N ALA A 352 -14.46 -3.27 -16.57
CA ALA A 352 -13.08 -2.91 -16.21
C ALA A 352 -12.93 -2.48 -14.75
N GLY A 353 -13.84 -1.66 -14.24
CA GLY A 353 -13.83 -1.25 -12.83
C GLY A 353 -13.99 -2.43 -11.86
N THR A 354 -14.86 -3.39 -12.17
CA THR A 354 -15.04 -4.60 -11.34
C THR A 354 -13.79 -5.48 -11.36
N MET A 355 -13.14 -5.63 -12.51
CA MET A 355 -11.92 -6.44 -12.65
C MET A 355 -10.72 -5.79 -11.94
N LEU A 356 -10.60 -4.47 -11.97
CA LEU A 356 -9.63 -3.74 -11.17
C LEU A 356 -9.91 -3.89 -9.67
N GLY A 357 -11.18 -3.94 -9.27
CA GLY A 357 -11.58 -4.28 -7.90
C GLY A 357 -11.12 -5.68 -7.48
N TYR A 358 -11.27 -6.69 -8.33
CA TYR A 358 -10.74 -8.04 -8.08
C TYR A 358 -9.20 -8.04 -7.99
N SER A 359 -8.51 -7.23 -8.80
CA SER A 359 -7.06 -7.06 -8.70
C SER A 359 -6.66 -6.52 -7.34
N THR A 360 -7.36 -5.51 -6.85
CA THR A 360 -7.12 -4.96 -5.49
C THR A 360 -7.39 -6.01 -4.41
N SER A 361 -8.47 -6.80 -4.53
CA SER A 361 -8.77 -7.88 -3.59
C SER A 361 -7.67 -8.96 -3.59
N ALA A 362 -7.14 -9.32 -4.76
CA ALA A 362 -6.02 -10.25 -4.89
C ALA A 362 -4.74 -9.71 -4.22
N GLN A 363 -4.47 -8.40 -4.38
CA GLN A 363 -3.36 -7.73 -3.70
C GLN A 363 -3.53 -7.77 -2.17
N TYR A 364 -4.73 -7.51 -1.65
CA TYR A 364 -5.01 -7.66 -0.22
C TYR A 364 -4.80 -9.09 0.28
N ALA A 365 -5.18 -10.11 -0.50
CA ALA A 365 -4.88 -11.49 -0.15
C ALA A 365 -3.37 -11.72 -0.01
N GLY A 366 -2.55 -11.18 -0.93
CA GLY A 366 -1.09 -11.21 -0.82
C GLY A 366 -0.56 -10.48 0.42
N GLN A 367 -1.13 -9.33 0.76
CA GLN A 367 -0.76 -8.54 1.95
C GLN A 367 -1.13 -9.23 3.27
N VAL A 368 -2.13 -10.11 3.28
CA VAL A 368 -2.50 -10.92 4.44
C VAL A 368 -1.62 -12.17 4.56
N VAL A 369 -1.50 -12.91 3.45
CA VAL A 369 -0.79 -14.20 3.44
C VAL A 369 0.72 -13.99 3.54
N GLY A 370 1.26 -12.93 2.92
CA GLY A 370 2.69 -12.63 2.92
C GLY A 370 3.32 -12.58 4.31
N PRO A 371 2.85 -11.70 5.22
CA PRO A 371 3.39 -11.59 6.57
C PRO A 371 3.28 -12.88 7.38
N LEU A 372 2.18 -13.62 7.23
CA LEU A 372 1.98 -14.90 7.92
C LEU A 372 2.99 -15.95 7.45
N LEU A 373 3.15 -16.09 6.13
CA LEU A 373 4.14 -17.01 5.55
C LEU A 373 5.57 -16.58 5.88
N GLY A 374 5.86 -15.29 5.77
CA GLY A 374 7.17 -14.75 6.09
C GLY A 374 7.56 -14.97 7.55
N GLY A 375 6.63 -14.70 8.48
CA GLY A 375 6.81 -14.96 9.90
C GLY A 375 7.01 -16.45 10.22
N PHE A 376 6.20 -17.32 9.61
CA PHE A 376 6.31 -18.77 9.79
C PHE A 376 7.64 -19.31 9.22
N VAL A 377 7.93 -19.01 7.96
CA VAL A 377 9.15 -19.52 7.28
C VAL A 377 10.40 -18.89 7.93
N GLY A 378 10.38 -17.59 8.21
CA GLY A 378 11.49 -16.90 8.85
C GLY A 378 11.79 -17.41 10.26
N GLY A 379 10.75 -17.73 11.03
CA GLY A 379 10.88 -18.28 12.36
C GLY A 379 11.42 -19.72 12.42
N HIS A 380 10.95 -20.60 11.52
CA HIS A 380 11.32 -22.03 11.57
C HIS A 380 12.50 -22.41 10.68
N PHE A 381 12.62 -21.78 9.50
CA PHE A 381 13.64 -22.11 8.50
C PHE A 381 14.70 -21.02 8.33
N GLY A 382 14.53 -19.91 9.05
CA GLY A 382 15.42 -18.75 9.01
C GLY A 382 15.16 -17.79 7.84
N MET A 383 15.75 -16.60 7.95
CA MET A 383 15.51 -15.49 7.01
C MET A 383 15.98 -15.81 5.58
N ARG A 384 17.06 -16.60 5.42
CA ARG A 384 17.56 -17.03 4.10
C ARG A 384 16.48 -17.78 3.33
N ALA A 385 15.73 -18.66 4.01
CA ALA A 385 14.63 -19.42 3.40
C ALA A 385 13.50 -18.51 2.89
N VAL A 386 13.20 -17.41 3.60
CA VAL A 386 12.22 -16.42 3.16
C VAL A 386 12.65 -15.75 1.85
N PHE A 387 13.91 -15.30 1.76
CA PHE A 387 14.42 -14.66 0.53
C PHE A 387 14.44 -15.63 -0.65
N VAL A 388 14.94 -16.85 -0.44
CA VAL A 388 15.01 -17.88 -1.51
C VAL A 388 13.60 -18.32 -1.92
N GLY A 389 12.70 -18.56 -0.96
CA GLY A 389 11.31 -18.91 -1.25
C GLY A 389 10.58 -17.81 -2.02
N THR A 390 10.80 -16.55 -1.64
CA THR A 390 10.26 -15.40 -2.35
C THR A 390 10.86 -15.27 -3.76
N ALA A 391 12.16 -15.55 -3.94
CA ALA A 391 12.79 -15.57 -5.27
C ALA A 391 12.16 -16.64 -6.17
N VAL A 392 11.91 -17.84 -5.65
CA VAL A 392 11.23 -18.91 -6.39
C VAL A 392 9.81 -18.49 -6.78
N LEU A 393 9.06 -17.87 -5.87
CA LEU A 393 7.71 -17.37 -6.18
C LEU A 393 7.73 -16.31 -7.28
N MET A 394 8.69 -15.36 -7.25
CA MET A 394 8.84 -14.34 -8.30
C MET A 394 9.23 -14.97 -9.64
N ALA A 395 10.16 -15.94 -9.64
CA ALA A 395 10.54 -16.68 -10.84
C ALA A 395 9.37 -17.48 -11.44
N ALA A 396 8.60 -18.18 -10.58
CA ALA A 396 7.39 -18.88 -10.98
C ALA A 396 6.34 -17.93 -11.56
N GLY A 397 6.16 -16.73 -10.95
CA GLY A 397 5.32 -15.68 -11.48
C GLY A 397 5.78 -15.18 -12.86
N ALA A 398 7.07 -15.01 -13.05
CA ALA A 398 7.64 -14.62 -14.35
C ALA A 398 7.41 -15.71 -15.42
N ALA A 399 7.66 -16.98 -15.09
CA ALA A 399 7.44 -18.11 -15.96
C ALA A 399 5.95 -18.29 -16.33
N TYR A 400 5.06 -18.14 -15.36
CA TYR A 400 3.62 -18.18 -15.58
C TYR A 400 3.16 -17.07 -16.53
N ASN A 401 3.60 -15.83 -16.32
CA ASN A 401 3.28 -14.71 -17.21
C ASN A 401 3.86 -14.92 -18.62
N TRP A 402 5.04 -15.51 -18.72
CA TRP A 402 5.62 -15.84 -20.02
C TRP A 402 4.82 -16.90 -20.78
N ALA A 403 4.29 -17.92 -20.07
CA ALA A 403 3.48 -18.98 -20.66
C ALA A 403 2.09 -18.49 -21.13
N VAL A 404 1.47 -17.57 -20.37
CA VAL A 404 0.12 -17.05 -20.64
C VAL A 404 0.11 -15.83 -21.57
N LYS A 405 1.28 -15.20 -21.76
CA LYS A 405 1.41 -14.04 -22.65
C LYS A 405 0.81 -14.34 -24.02
N PRO A 406 -0.07 -13.46 -24.57
CA PRO A 406 -0.57 -13.60 -25.95
C PRO A 406 0.60 -13.71 -26.93
N ARG A 407 0.58 -14.74 -27.76
CA ARG A 407 1.52 -14.87 -28.91
C ARG A 407 0.99 -13.99 -30.02
N ASN A 408 1.64 -12.87 -30.28
CA ASN A 408 1.42 -12.08 -31.49
C ASN A 408 2.12 -12.77 -32.65
#